data_6cfd544e7f7efc21e95b8700dc0e255a
#
_entry.id   6cfd544e7f7efc21e95b8700dc0e255a
#
_cell.length_a   1.000
_cell.length_b   1.000
_cell.length_c   1.000
_cell.angle_alpha   90.00
_cell.angle_beta   90.00
_cell.angle_gamma   90.00
#
_symmetry.space_group_name_H-M   'P 1'
#
loop_
_entity.id
_entity.type
_entity.pdbx_description
1 polymer ?
#
loop_
_entity_poly.entity_id
_entity_poly.type
_entity_poly.pdbx_seq_one_letter_code
_entity_poly.pdbx_strand_id
1 'polypeptide(L)'
;MREDDELLTIGEVSKLDGTSTKALRYYDAHGILTPFVTDSRTGYRYYTPDQMLEMDVIRLCLDAGVPLDLIESFRKADGSLDWRALMETGRERVAREVTRLRTLETSLNDYLGEVARKARTPDDGIVRSDLPATWMLGKSWPYFGDVFQLKPYLRAMTALRAAVRDSGLPRLLRRGILVDLLEHKAYAYQQFEPKIADGSSTGSKPADADFGFDAALTVFHPDGGPAEGQVIERESLTACFDEALAMAMQFDSNEWRHVTICEIWGSHTAEGSMRVRMTRHHCDAGRM
;
A
#
# COMPACT_ATOMS: atom_id res chain seq x y z
N MET A 1 14.95 47.32 -33.30
CA MET A 1 13.92 46.27 -33.16
C MET A 1 13.18 46.65 -31.89
N ARG A 2 11.88 46.85 -31.95
CA ARG A 2 11.11 47.29 -30.80
C ARG A 2 10.85 46.08 -29.95
N GLU A 3 11.09 46.16 -28.62
CA GLU A 3 10.77 45.13 -27.66
C GLU A 3 9.27 44.72 -27.67
N ASP A 4 8.40 45.58 -28.22
CA ASP A 4 6.96 45.37 -28.31
C ASP A 4 6.55 44.32 -29.39
N ASP A 5 7.43 43.94 -30.33
CA ASP A 5 7.08 42.97 -31.39
C ASP A 5 7.19 41.48 -30.95
N GLU A 6 7.68 41.23 -29.75
CA GLU A 6 7.83 39.86 -29.19
C GLU A 6 6.82 39.54 -28.09
N LEU A 7 5.90 40.45 -27.76
CA LEU A 7 4.92 40.24 -26.70
C LEU A 7 3.73 39.41 -27.20
N LEU A 8 3.32 38.41 -26.43
CA LEU A 8 2.19 37.55 -26.71
C LEU A 8 0.94 38.09 -25.98
N THR A 9 -0.17 38.16 -26.69
CA THR A 9 -1.48 38.46 -26.07
C THR A 9 -1.97 37.25 -25.25
N ILE A 10 -2.86 37.50 -24.27
CA ILE A 10 -3.49 36.41 -23.50
C ILE A 10 -4.18 35.35 -24.39
N GLY A 11 -4.68 35.76 -25.56
CA GLY A 11 -5.28 34.83 -26.53
C GLY A 11 -4.26 33.96 -27.25
N GLU A 12 -3.09 34.50 -27.56
CA GLU A 12 -1.97 33.76 -28.16
C GLU A 12 -1.37 32.79 -27.15
N VAL A 13 -1.09 33.22 -25.93
CA VAL A 13 -0.66 32.35 -24.83
C VAL A 13 -1.64 31.19 -24.63
N SER A 14 -2.94 31.50 -24.58
CA SER A 14 -3.99 30.46 -24.45
C SER A 14 -3.95 29.42 -25.56
N LYS A 15 -3.69 29.84 -26.79
CA LYS A 15 -3.60 28.92 -27.96
C LYS A 15 -2.32 28.10 -27.96
N LEU A 16 -1.19 28.71 -27.58
CA LEU A 16 0.11 28.06 -27.60
C LEU A 16 0.27 27.04 -26.47
N ASP A 17 -0.14 27.42 -25.25
CA ASP A 17 -0.01 26.58 -24.05
C ASP A 17 -1.21 25.66 -23.84
N GLY A 18 -2.37 25.99 -24.38
CA GLY A 18 -3.63 25.25 -24.15
C GLY A 18 -4.34 25.63 -22.84
N THR A 19 -3.79 26.56 -22.05
CA THR A 19 -4.43 27.10 -20.84
C THR A 19 -5.51 28.10 -21.20
N SER A 20 -6.70 27.99 -20.61
CA SER A 20 -7.81 28.90 -20.92
C SER A 20 -7.48 30.34 -20.48
N THR A 21 -7.98 31.32 -21.23
CA THR A 21 -7.87 32.75 -20.86
C THR A 21 -8.48 33.05 -19.48
N LYS A 22 -9.47 32.23 -19.04
CA LYS A 22 -10.04 32.32 -17.69
C LYS A 22 -9.02 31.89 -16.63
N ALA A 23 -8.28 30.79 -16.87
CA ALA A 23 -7.22 30.33 -15.97
C ALA A 23 -6.06 31.34 -15.92
N LEU A 24 -5.63 31.89 -17.07
CA LEU A 24 -4.60 32.93 -17.13
C LEU A 24 -4.98 34.17 -16.32
N ARG A 25 -6.24 34.60 -16.37
CA ARG A 25 -6.74 35.71 -15.54
C ARG A 25 -6.75 35.36 -14.05
N TYR A 26 -7.06 34.11 -13.72
CA TYR A 26 -6.96 33.60 -12.35
C TYR A 26 -5.52 33.65 -11.85
N TYR A 27 -4.57 33.17 -12.66
CA TYR A 27 -3.15 33.18 -12.32
C TYR A 27 -2.63 34.60 -12.08
N ASP A 28 -3.04 35.58 -12.90
CA ASP A 28 -2.74 36.97 -12.70
C ASP A 28 -3.34 37.53 -11.39
N ALA A 29 -4.63 37.29 -11.15
CA ALA A 29 -5.31 37.74 -9.95
C ALA A 29 -4.73 37.22 -8.65
N HIS A 30 -4.18 35.97 -8.68
CA HIS A 30 -3.53 35.32 -7.55
C HIS A 30 -2.00 35.43 -7.59
N GLY A 31 -1.44 36.14 -8.58
CA GLY A 31 -0.01 36.38 -8.80
C GLY A 31 0.79 35.09 -8.98
N ILE A 32 0.16 34.03 -9.48
CA ILE A 32 0.82 32.79 -9.88
C ILE A 32 1.63 33.06 -11.15
N LEU A 33 1.01 33.79 -12.11
CA LEU A 33 1.67 34.30 -13.30
C LEU A 33 1.07 35.66 -13.65
N THR A 34 1.79 36.73 -13.34
CA THR A 34 1.39 38.12 -13.69
C THR A 34 1.86 38.44 -15.10
N PRO A 35 1.03 39.08 -15.96
CA PRO A 35 1.47 39.48 -17.29
C PRO A 35 2.64 40.49 -17.18
N PHE A 36 3.54 40.43 -18.17
CA PHE A 36 4.65 41.41 -18.25
C PHE A 36 4.14 42.85 -18.28
N VAL A 37 3.07 43.10 -19.04
CA VAL A 37 2.40 44.38 -19.06
C VAL A 37 0.88 44.23 -19.21
N THR A 38 0.12 45.07 -18.53
CA THR A 38 -1.30 45.24 -18.74
C THR A 38 -1.53 46.66 -19.28
N ASP A 39 -2.09 46.77 -20.48
CA ASP A 39 -2.43 48.08 -21.07
C ASP A 39 -3.48 48.76 -20.19
N SER A 40 -3.13 49.88 -19.59
CA SER A 40 -3.96 50.61 -18.65
C SER A 40 -5.24 51.17 -19.27
N ARG A 41 -5.29 51.39 -20.58
CA ARG A 41 -6.41 51.95 -21.32
C ARG A 41 -7.42 50.87 -21.73
N THR A 42 -6.92 49.66 -22.13
CA THR A 42 -7.75 48.58 -22.69
C THR A 42 -7.92 47.42 -21.76
N GLY A 43 -7.06 47.27 -20.74
CA GLY A 43 -7.00 46.14 -19.85
C GLY A 43 -6.42 44.85 -20.52
N TYR A 44 -5.84 45.00 -21.72
CA TYR A 44 -5.21 43.85 -22.42
C TYR A 44 -3.91 43.43 -21.73
N ARG A 45 -3.75 42.13 -21.60
CA ARG A 45 -2.59 41.47 -20.95
C ARG A 45 -1.64 40.94 -21.98
N TYR A 46 -0.37 41.23 -21.79
CA TYR A 46 0.72 40.80 -22.67
C TYR A 46 1.77 40.07 -21.86
N TYR A 47 2.32 39.03 -22.43
CA TYR A 47 3.29 38.12 -21.83
C TYR A 47 4.54 38.03 -22.67
N THR A 48 5.70 37.75 -22.06
CA THR A 48 6.96 37.51 -22.77
C THR A 48 7.09 36.05 -23.15
N PRO A 49 7.95 35.69 -24.13
CA PRO A 49 8.30 34.30 -24.43
C PRO A 49 8.86 33.54 -23.21
N ASP A 50 9.62 34.19 -22.32
CA ASP A 50 10.16 33.58 -21.12
C ASP A 50 9.03 33.16 -20.14
N GLN A 51 7.93 33.88 -20.10
CA GLN A 51 6.77 33.53 -19.28
C GLN A 51 6.06 32.26 -19.79
N MET A 52 6.31 31.83 -21.03
CA MET A 52 5.84 30.53 -21.50
C MET A 52 6.57 29.38 -20.77
N LEU A 53 7.86 29.54 -20.45
CA LEU A 53 8.59 28.55 -19.64
C LEU A 53 8.06 28.48 -18.21
N GLU A 54 7.68 29.64 -17.63
CA GLU A 54 7.01 29.67 -16.31
C GLU A 54 5.67 28.93 -16.35
N MET A 55 4.89 29.09 -17.44
CA MET A 55 3.66 28.36 -17.67
C MET A 55 3.88 26.84 -17.71
N ASP A 56 4.91 26.39 -18.43
CA ASP A 56 5.25 24.95 -18.49
C ASP A 56 5.53 24.38 -17.11
N VAL A 57 6.25 25.12 -16.26
CA VAL A 57 6.53 24.69 -14.86
C VAL A 57 5.27 24.67 -14.03
N ILE A 58 4.39 25.68 -14.11
CA ILE A 58 3.10 25.70 -13.42
C ILE A 58 2.28 24.48 -13.82
N ARG A 59 2.18 24.22 -15.10
CA ARG A 59 1.44 23.08 -15.64
C ARG A 59 1.99 21.75 -15.16
N LEU A 60 3.31 21.56 -15.23
CA LEU A 60 3.98 20.36 -14.71
C LEU A 60 3.65 20.14 -13.21
N CYS A 61 3.64 21.20 -12.43
CA CYS A 61 3.28 21.12 -11.01
C CYS A 61 1.81 20.75 -10.81
N LEU A 62 0.90 21.31 -11.62
CA LEU A 62 -0.53 20.94 -11.58
C LEU A 62 -0.73 19.47 -11.96
N ASP A 63 -0.05 18.99 -13.00
CA ASP A 63 -0.09 17.58 -13.43
C ASP A 63 0.50 16.65 -12.35
N ALA A 64 1.49 17.14 -11.60
CA ALA A 64 2.03 16.46 -10.41
C ALA A 64 1.07 16.52 -9.19
N GLY A 65 -0.11 17.09 -9.34
CA GLY A 65 -1.13 17.20 -8.30
C GLY A 65 -0.87 18.30 -7.26
N VAL A 66 -0.01 19.28 -7.56
CA VAL A 66 0.16 20.47 -6.71
C VAL A 66 -1.03 21.41 -6.94
N PRO A 67 -1.88 21.69 -5.94
CA PRO A 67 -3.03 22.55 -6.13
C PRO A 67 -2.62 24.03 -6.24
N LEU A 68 -3.45 24.83 -6.90
CA LEU A 68 -3.15 26.25 -7.20
C LEU A 68 -2.91 27.12 -5.94
N ASP A 69 -3.65 26.88 -4.88
CA ASP A 69 -3.47 27.56 -3.59
C ASP A 69 -2.10 27.26 -2.96
N LEU A 70 -1.59 26.05 -3.15
CA LEU A 70 -0.24 25.70 -2.71
C LEU A 70 0.81 26.36 -3.62
N ILE A 71 0.60 26.45 -4.95
CA ILE A 71 1.50 27.18 -5.85
C ILE A 71 1.60 28.64 -5.43
N GLU A 72 0.48 29.29 -5.11
CA GLU A 72 0.44 30.68 -4.63
C GLU A 72 1.28 30.86 -3.36
N SER A 73 1.31 29.88 -2.46
CA SER A 73 2.08 29.94 -1.20
C SER A 73 3.61 29.98 -1.39
N PHE A 74 4.12 29.64 -2.59
CA PHE A 74 5.55 29.73 -2.94
C PHE A 74 5.95 31.12 -3.44
N ARG A 75 5.09 32.12 -3.35
CA ARG A 75 5.42 33.51 -3.72
C ARG A 75 6.40 34.12 -2.73
N LYS A 76 7.46 34.70 -3.26
CA LYS A 76 8.45 35.46 -2.52
C LYS A 76 7.98 36.91 -2.27
N ALA A 77 8.70 37.62 -1.40
CA ALA A 77 8.41 39.01 -1.08
C ALA A 77 8.56 39.96 -2.29
N ASP A 78 9.37 39.59 -3.28
CA ASP A 78 9.56 40.34 -4.53
C ASP A 78 8.49 40.06 -5.58
N GLY A 79 7.51 39.20 -5.27
CA GLY A 79 6.43 38.80 -6.16
C GLY A 79 6.76 37.63 -7.09
N SER A 80 8.01 37.17 -7.16
CA SER A 80 8.40 36.00 -7.92
C SER A 80 7.98 34.70 -7.22
N LEU A 81 7.85 33.59 -7.97
CA LEU A 81 7.66 32.25 -7.39
C LEU A 81 9.01 31.61 -7.04
N ASP A 82 9.05 30.84 -5.96
CA ASP A 82 10.17 29.95 -5.68
C ASP A 82 10.06 28.67 -6.52
N TRP A 83 10.47 28.79 -7.78
CA TRP A 83 10.39 27.71 -8.75
C TRP A 83 11.07 26.42 -8.29
N ARG A 84 12.19 26.54 -7.58
CA ARG A 84 12.92 25.40 -7.07
C ARG A 84 12.11 24.62 -6.03
N ALA A 85 11.63 25.31 -5.01
CA ALA A 85 10.83 24.73 -3.95
C ALA A 85 9.51 24.14 -4.48
N LEU A 86 8.90 24.83 -5.46
CA LEU A 86 7.69 24.36 -6.13
C LEU A 86 7.93 23.06 -6.89
N MET A 87 9.00 22.96 -7.70
CA MET A 87 9.34 21.75 -8.44
C MET A 87 9.73 20.61 -7.51
N GLU A 88 10.46 20.87 -6.42
CA GLU A 88 10.79 19.87 -5.40
C GLU A 88 9.52 19.31 -4.76
N THR A 89 8.55 20.16 -4.44
CA THR A 89 7.24 19.75 -3.92
C THR A 89 6.48 18.86 -4.93
N GLY A 90 6.47 19.25 -6.21
CA GLY A 90 5.86 18.43 -7.28
C GLY A 90 6.51 17.05 -7.37
N ARG A 91 7.84 17.00 -7.39
CA ARG A 91 8.61 15.75 -7.44
C ARG A 91 8.29 14.84 -6.26
N GLU A 92 8.21 15.38 -5.05
CA GLU A 92 7.86 14.59 -3.85
C GLU A 92 6.45 14.04 -3.90
N ARG A 93 5.49 14.80 -4.43
CA ARG A 93 4.11 14.32 -4.62
C ARG A 93 4.06 13.17 -5.60
N VAL A 94 4.72 13.29 -6.75
CA VAL A 94 4.83 12.21 -7.73
C VAL A 94 5.48 10.97 -7.12
N ALA A 95 6.58 11.13 -6.37
CA ALA A 95 7.26 10.01 -5.72
C ALA A 95 6.34 9.28 -4.72
N ARG A 96 5.56 10.02 -3.93
CA ARG A 96 4.54 9.43 -3.03
C ARG A 96 3.46 8.67 -3.78
N GLU A 97 2.96 9.24 -4.89
CA GLU A 97 1.93 8.58 -5.71
C GLU A 97 2.44 7.32 -6.39
N VAL A 98 3.66 7.33 -6.92
CA VAL A 98 4.32 6.14 -7.47
C VAL A 98 4.44 5.04 -6.40
N THR A 99 4.86 5.39 -5.19
CA THR A 99 4.94 4.44 -4.08
C THR A 99 3.55 3.87 -3.74
N ARG A 100 2.53 4.72 -3.66
CA ARG A 100 1.14 4.32 -3.41
C ARG A 100 0.63 3.34 -4.48
N LEU A 101 0.86 3.66 -5.76
CA LEU A 101 0.41 2.82 -6.87
C LEU A 101 1.13 1.46 -6.89
N ARG A 102 2.44 1.42 -6.63
CA ARG A 102 3.19 0.16 -6.49
C ARG A 102 2.66 -0.70 -5.35
N THR A 103 2.34 -0.09 -4.21
CA THR A 103 1.72 -0.80 -3.08
C THR A 103 0.38 -1.43 -3.45
N LEU A 104 -0.45 -0.72 -4.21
CA LEU A 104 -1.73 -1.24 -4.70
C LEU A 104 -1.53 -2.36 -5.72
N GLU A 105 -0.58 -2.21 -6.65
CA GLU A 105 -0.24 -3.23 -7.65
C GLU A 105 0.18 -4.54 -6.98
N THR A 106 1.09 -4.48 -6.01
CA THR A 106 1.51 -5.64 -5.22
C THR A 106 0.32 -6.32 -4.56
N SER A 107 -0.55 -5.54 -3.91
CA SER A 107 -1.75 -6.09 -3.27
C SER A 107 -2.68 -6.77 -4.29
N LEU A 108 -2.92 -6.16 -5.45
CA LEU A 108 -3.74 -6.75 -6.51
C LEU A 108 -3.14 -8.05 -7.07
N ASN A 109 -1.82 -8.09 -7.27
CA ASN A 109 -1.14 -9.29 -7.74
C ASN A 109 -1.22 -10.44 -6.73
N ASP A 110 -1.15 -10.15 -5.43
CA ASP A 110 -1.37 -11.18 -4.39
C ASP A 110 -2.80 -11.73 -4.44
N TYR A 111 -3.82 -10.88 -4.61
CA TYR A 111 -5.21 -11.31 -4.79
C TYR A 111 -5.39 -12.20 -6.03
N LEU A 112 -4.81 -11.80 -7.16
CA LEU A 112 -4.86 -12.61 -8.39
C LEU A 112 -4.16 -13.95 -8.21
N GLY A 113 -3.03 -13.96 -7.51
CA GLY A 113 -2.31 -15.17 -7.15
C GLY A 113 -3.15 -16.12 -6.28
N GLU A 114 -3.91 -15.60 -5.30
CA GLU A 114 -4.82 -16.42 -4.48
C GLU A 114 -5.97 -17.02 -5.30
N VAL A 115 -6.57 -16.22 -6.19
CA VAL A 115 -7.61 -16.72 -7.09
C VAL A 115 -7.10 -17.86 -7.96
N ALA A 116 -5.88 -17.72 -8.52
CA ALA A 116 -5.27 -18.77 -9.35
C ALA A 116 -4.93 -20.04 -8.53
N ARG A 117 -4.48 -19.89 -7.29
CA ARG A 117 -4.20 -21.02 -6.37
C ARG A 117 -5.48 -21.77 -6.01
N LYS A 118 -6.59 -21.05 -5.78
CA LYS A 118 -7.90 -21.66 -5.51
C LYS A 118 -8.34 -22.62 -6.63
N ALA A 119 -8.12 -22.23 -7.89
CA ALA A 119 -8.49 -23.05 -9.05
C ALA A 119 -7.68 -24.36 -9.17
N ARG A 120 -6.56 -24.50 -8.44
CA ARG A 120 -5.65 -25.66 -8.51
C ARG A 120 -5.64 -26.55 -7.28
N THR A 121 -6.27 -26.13 -6.16
CA THR A 121 -6.23 -26.89 -4.91
C THR A 121 -7.35 -27.94 -4.90
N PRO A 122 -7.06 -29.25 -4.75
CA PRO A 122 -8.07 -30.26 -4.53
C PRO A 122 -8.85 -29.99 -3.24
N ASP A 123 -10.13 -30.31 -3.24
CA ASP A 123 -11.03 -29.95 -2.13
C ASP A 123 -10.75 -30.69 -0.81
N ASP A 124 -10.14 -31.89 -0.82
CA ASP A 124 -10.11 -32.82 0.32
C ASP A 124 -8.73 -33.40 0.69
N GLY A 125 -7.62 -32.83 0.24
CA GLY A 125 -6.31 -33.41 0.45
C GLY A 125 -5.29 -32.54 1.19
N ILE A 126 -4.30 -33.19 1.81
CA ILE A 126 -3.09 -32.52 2.29
C ILE A 126 -2.23 -32.19 1.09
N VAL A 127 -2.00 -30.91 0.87
CA VAL A 127 -1.13 -30.39 -0.20
C VAL A 127 0.23 -30.07 0.38
N ARG A 128 1.25 -30.77 -0.11
CA ARG A 128 2.66 -30.46 0.19
C ARG A 128 3.17 -29.43 -0.80
N SER A 129 3.80 -28.39 -0.29
CA SER A 129 4.37 -27.30 -1.11
C SER A 129 5.53 -26.64 -0.39
N ASP A 130 6.46 -26.11 -1.18
CA ASP A 130 7.44 -25.16 -0.64
C ASP A 130 6.80 -23.76 -0.62
N LEU A 131 6.78 -23.14 0.55
CA LEU A 131 6.28 -21.80 0.72
C LEU A 131 7.44 -20.79 0.74
N PRO A 132 7.28 -19.62 0.14
CA PRO A 132 8.26 -18.54 0.29
C PRO A 132 8.25 -18.02 1.72
N ALA A 133 9.38 -17.48 2.16
CA ALA A 133 9.46 -16.68 3.37
C ALA A 133 8.45 -15.53 3.29
N THR A 134 7.78 -15.24 4.39
CA THR A 134 6.70 -14.24 4.42
C THR A 134 6.80 -13.35 5.64
N TRP A 135 6.30 -12.11 5.51
CA TRP A 135 6.23 -11.17 6.61
C TRP A 135 4.80 -11.08 7.13
N MET A 136 4.65 -11.19 8.44
CA MET A 136 3.35 -11.14 9.12
C MET A 136 3.41 -10.19 10.29
N LEU A 137 2.42 -9.30 10.39
CA LEU A 137 2.19 -8.50 11.56
C LEU A 137 1.15 -9.20 12.44
N GLY A 138 1.51 -9.52 13.66
CA GLY A 138 0.67 -10.24 14.61
C GLY A 138 0.23 -9.41 15.79
N LYS A 139 -0.97 -9.69 16.25
CA LYS A 139 -1.51 -9.21 17.51
C LYS A 139 -1.85 -10.41 18.38
N SER A 140 -1.39 -10.43 19.63
CA SER A 140 -1.66 -11.52 20.59
C SER A 140 -3.14 -11.90 20.59
N TRP A 141 -3.39 -13.21 20.49
CA TRP A 141 -4.71 -13.83 20.48
C TRP A 141 -4.92 -14.60 21.80
N PRO A 142 -5.58 -13.99 22.80
CA PRO A 142 -5.69 -14.58 24.14
C PRO A 142 -6.68 -15.74 24.24
N TYR A 143 -7.44 -16.01 23.18
CA TYR A 143 -8.47 -17.06 23.14
C TYR A 143 -7.96 -18.39 22.57
N PHE A 144 -6.65 -18.61 22.59
CA PHE A 144 -6.07 -19.88 22.17
C PHE A 144 -6.42 -20.96 23.21
N GLY A 145 -7.06 -22.02 22.75
CA GLY A 145 -7.62 -23.08 23.63
C GLY A 145 -9.10 -22.90 23.99
N ASP A 146 -9.67 -21.74 23.74
CA ASP A 146 -11.11 -21.48 23.89
C ASP A 146 -11.83 -21.55 22.53
N VAL A 147 -13.16 -21.49 22.57
CA VAL A 147 -13.99 -21.33 21.37
C VAL A 147 -13.61 -20.05 20.62
N PHE A 148 -13.49 -20.14 19.31
CA PHE A 148 -13.10 -18.99 18.46
C PHE A 148 -14.08 -17.80 18.62
N GLN A 149 -13.53 -16.63 18.84
CA GLN A 149 -14.26 -15.39 19.11
C GLN A 149 -14.28 -14.48 17.88
N LEU A 150 -15.32 -14.56 17.05
CA LEU A 150 -15.41 -13.80 15.78
C LEU A 150 -15.28 -12.28 15.96
N LYS A 151 -15.99 -11.68 16.92
CA LYS A 151 -15.95 -10.22 17.13
C LYS A 151 -14.58 -9.71 17.57
N PRO A 152 -13.89 -10.30 18.56
CA PRO A 152 -12.51 -10.00 18.88
C PRO A 152 -11.57 -10.18 17.68
N TYR A 153 -11.73 -11.26 16.90
CA TYR A 153 -10.95 -11.49 15.68
C TYR A 153 -11.10 -10.36 14.67
N LEU A 154 -12.31 -9.96 14.33
CA LEU A 154 -12.56 -8.87 13.40
C LEU A 154 -11.98 -7.53 13.89
N ARG A 155 -12.01 -7.26 15.21
CA ARG A 155 -11.36 -6.08 15.81
C ARG A 155 -9.84 -6.15 15.65
N ALA A 156 -9.23 -7.30 15.92
CA ALA A 156 -7.80 -7.51 15.72
C ALA A 156 -7.40 -7.29 14.26
N MET A 157 -8.16 -7.87 13.31
CA MET A 157 -7.95 -7.67 11.87
C MET A 157 -8.06 -6.21 11.45
N THR A 158 -9.00 -5.46 12.02
CA THR A 158 -9.15 -4.04 11.72
C THR A 158 -7.94 -3.25 12.19
N ALA A 159 -7.44 -3.51 13.41
CA ALA A 159 -6.24 -2.86 13.94
C ALA A 159 -4.98 -3.20 13.14
N LEU A 160 -4.76 -4.48 12.79
CA LEU A 160 -3.63 -4.92 12.00
C LEU A 160 -3.62 -4.30 10.60
N ARG A 161 -4.78 -4.25 9.95
CA ARG A 161 -4.93 -3.59 8.64
C ARG A 161 -4.64 -2.10 8.69
N ALA A 162 -5.07 -1.43 9.76
CA ALA A 162 -4.75 -0.02 9.96
C ALA A 162 -3.24 0.18 10.14
N ALA A 163 -2.59 -0.60 10.99
CA ALA A 163 -1.15 -0.51 11.23
C ALA A 163 -0.32 -0.71 9.94
N VAL A 164 -0.64 -1.73 9.13
CA VAL A 164 0.05 -1.97 7.84
C VAL A 164 -0.20 -0.81 6.86
N ARG A 165 -1.43 -0.31 6.77
CA ARG A 165 -1.75 0.84 5.91
C ARG A 165 -0.98 2.09 6.33
N ASP A 166 -0.96 2.39 7.63
CA ASP A 166 -0.37 3.61 8.18
C ASP A 166 1.16 3.62 8.07
N SER A 167 1.80 2.42 8.05
CA SER A 167 3.22 2.27 7.72
C SER A 167 3.53 2.42 6.22
N GLY A 168 2.50 2.48 5.37
CA GLY A 168 2.65 2.58 3.91
C GLY A 168 3.22 1.33 3.24
N LEU A 169 3.11 0.17 3.91
CA LEU A 169 3.52 -1.12 3.38
C LEU A 169 2.40 -1.78 2.55
N PRO A 170 2.74 -2.54 1.49
CA PRO A 170 1.78 -3.36 0.77
C PRO A 170 1.14 -4.40 1.69
N ARG A 171 -0.19 -4.38 1.76
CA ARG A 171 -0.96 -5.38 2.48
C ARG A 171 -1.26 -6.54 1.54
N LEU A 172 -0.86 -7.74 1.91
CA LEU A 172 -1.18 -8.98 1.21
C LEU A 172 -2.54 -9.53 1.67
N LEU A 173 -3.11 -10.44 0.88
CA LEU A 173 -4.45 -10.97 1.14
C LEU A 173 -4.52 -11.85 2.38
N ARG A 174 -3.48 -12.66 2.62
CA ARG A 174 -3.50 -13.67 3.67
C ARG A 174 -3.56 -13.05 5.06
N ARG A 175 -4.53 -13.50 5.82
CA ARG A 175 -4.78 -13.11 7.20
C ARG A 175 -5.44 -14.26 7.94
N GLY A 176 -5.34 -14.27 9.26
CA GLY A 176 -5.92 -15.34 10.04
C GLY A 176 -5.34 -15.44 11.44
N ILE A 177 -5.16 -16.67 11.91
CA ILE A 177 -4.51 -16.97 13.17
C ILE A 177 -3.19 -17.70 12.88
N LEU A 178 -2.11 -17.25 13.50
CA LEU A 178 -0.83 -17.93 13.57
C LEU A 178 -0.72 -18.55 14.97
N VAL A 179 -0.43 -19.83 15.03
CA VAL A 179 -0.13 -20.55 16.26
C VAL A 179 1.36 -20.85 16.31
N ASP A 180 2.04 -20.38 17.33
CA ASP A 180 3.41 -20.80 17.69
C ASP A 180 3.29 -22.00 18.63
N LEU A 181 3.65 -23.16 18.12
CA LEU A 181 3.51 -24.42 18.86
C LEU A 181 4.53 -24.56 20.01
N LEU A 182 5.70 -23.93 19.83
CA LEU A 182 6.75 -23.99 20.85
C LEU A 182 6.43 -23.08 22.05
N GLU A 183 5.95 -21.88 21.77
CA GLU A 183 5.61 -20.88 22.78
C GLU A 183 4.18 -21.10 23.35
N HIS A 184 3.39 -22.02 22.78
CA HIS A 184 1.98 -22.22 23.08
C HIS A 184 1.18 -20.92 23.06
N LYS A 185 1.41 -20.12 22.03
CA LYS A 185 0.74 -18.82 21.84
C LYS A 185 0.09 -18.74 20.50
N ALA A 186 -0.97 -17.95 20.41
CA ALA A 186 -1.61 -17.62 19.16
C ALA A 186 -1.64 -16.12 18.91
N TYR A 187 -1.66 -15.75 17.62
CA TYR A 187 -1.69 -14.37 17.17
C TYR A 187 -2.66 -14.24 16.02
N ALA A 188 -3.54 -13.25 16.09
CA ALA A 188 -4.21 -12.81 14.87
C ALA A 188 -3.17 -12.15 13.97
N TYR A 189 -3.09 -12.49 12.69
CA TYR A 189 -2.04 -11.98 11.80
C TYR A 189 -2.58 -11.41 10.50
N GLN A 190 -1.82 -10.45 9.94
CA GLN A 190 -1.98 -9.91 8.59
C GLN A 190 -0.63 -9.99 7.87
N GLN A 191 -0.61 -10.58 6.68
CA GLN A 191 0.59 -10.54 5.82
C GLN A 191 0.79 -9.17 5.21
N PHE A 192 2.06 -8.81 5.04
CA PHE A 192 2.49 -7.60 4.35
C PHE A 192 3.80 -7.85 3.59
N GLU A 193 4.16 -6.96 2.69
CA GLU A 193 5.43 -6.97 2.00
C GLU A 193 6.31 -5.82 2.52
N PRO A 194 7.56 -6.09 2.96
CA PRO A 194 8.46 -5.04 3.41
C PRO A 194 8.88 -4.17 2.23
N LYS A 195 9.15 -2.88 2.46
CA LYS A 195 9.83 -2.05 1.48
C LYS A 195 11.27 -2.53 1.34
N ILE A 196 11.60 -3.14 0.22
CA ILE A 196 12.97 -3.50 -0.10
C ILE A 196 13.60 -2.28 -0.76
N ALA A 197 14.59 -1.66 -0.09
CA ALA A 197 15.49 -0.74 -0.76
C ALA A 197 16.27 -1.57 -1.80
N ASP A 198 16.24 -1.12 -3.07
CA ASP A 198 17.03 -1.66 -4.17
C ASP A 198 16.69 -3.07 -4.70
N GLY A 199 15.46 -3.29 -5.15
CA GLY A 199 15.18 -4.28 -6.23
C GLY A 199 15.59 -5.75 -6.02
N SER A 200 16.15 -6.14 -4.88
CA SER A 200 16.53 -7.51 -4.59
C SER A 200 15.41 -8.23 -3.83
N SER A 201 14.69 -9.07 -4.53
CA SER A 201 13.68 -9.98 -3.99
C SER A 201 14.33 -11.18 -3.28
N THR A 202 15.17 -10.96 -2.29
CA THR A 202 15.76 -12.09 -1.55
C THR A 202 15.30 -12.04 -0.10
N GLY A 203 14.60 -13.12 0.28
CA GLY A 203 13.98 -13.34 1.58
C GLY A 203 14.90 -13.42 2.79
N SER A 204 15.97 -12.62 2.86
CA SER A 204 16.77 -12.51 4.07
C SER A 204 16.20 -11.40 4.94
N LYS A 205 15.90 -11.75 6.19
CA LYS A 205 15.50 -10.83 7.26
C LYS A 205 16.59 -9.76 7.41
N PRO A 206 16.30 -8.46 7.16
CA PRO A 206 17.18 -7.41 7.63
C PRO A 206 17.23 -7.54 9.16
N ALA A 207 18.43 -7.66 9.73
CA ALA A 207 18.61 -7.93 11.15
C ALA A 207 17.96 -6.87 12.08
N ASP A 208 17.68 -5.67 11.55
CA ASP A 208 17.17 -4.50 12.28
C ASP A 208 16.04 -3.76 11.54
N ALA A 209 15.13 -4.48 10.85
CA ALA A 209 14.02 -3.83 10.17
C ALA A 209 13.00 -3.26 11.19
N ASP A 210 13.15 -1.99 11.51
CA ASP A 210 12.12 -1.23 12.20
C ASP A 210 11.07 -0.77 11.17
N PHE A 211 9.89 -1.35 11.26
CA PHE A 211 8.74 -0.98 10.42
C PHE A 211 7.88 0.14 11.04
N GLY A 212 8.29 0.66 12.21
CA GLY A 212 7.54 1.68 12.93
C GLY A 212 6.19 1.21 13.48
N PHE A 213 6.02 -0.09 13.71
CA PHE A 213 4.81 -0.62 14.33
C PHE A 213 4.78 -0.39 15.85
N ASP A 214 3.57 -0.31 16.41
CA ASP A 214 3.35 -0.25 17.85
C ASP A 214 4.01 -1.45 18.56
N ALA A 215 4.63 -1.22 19.71
CA ALA A 215 5.27 -2.25 20.54
C ALA A 215 4.32 -3.37 21.02
N ALA A 216 3.00 -3.15 20.96
CA ALA A 216 1.99 -4.18 21.25
C ALA A 216 1.79 -5.17 20.09
N LEU A 217 2.42 -4.93 18.93
CA LEU A 217 2.36 -5.78 17.76
C LEU A 217 3.68 -6.54 17.58
N THR A 218 3.60 -7.76 17.07
CA THR A 218 4.76 -8.63 16.85
C THR A 218 4.96 -8.85 15.35
N VAL A 219 6.18 -8.68 14.87
CA VAL A 219 6.53 -9.01 13.50
C VAL A 219 7.07 -10.44 13.45
N PHE A 220 6.45 -11.26 12.63
CA PHE A 220 6.89 -12.61 12.34
C PHE A 220 7.45 -12.68 10.92
N HIS A 221 8.50 -13.47 10.77
CA HIS A 221 9.07 -13.79 9.47
C HIS A 221 9.38 -15.29 9.44
N PRO A 222 8.36 -16.13 9.25
CA PRO A 222 8.59 -17.55 9.02
C PRO A 222 9.47 -17.73 7.79
N ASP A 223 10.54 -18.47 7.94
CA ASP A 223 11.39 -18.85 6.82
C ASP A 223 10.58 -19.64 5.80
N GLY A 224 10.93 -19.53 4.51
CA GLY A 224 10.35 -20.34 3.47
C GLY A 224 10.79 -21.80 3.63
N GLY A 225 10.04 -22.72 3.06
CA GLY A 225 10.41 -24.12 3.10
C GLY A 225 9.22 -25.06 2.98
N PRO A 226 9.44 -26.36 3.26
CA PRO A 226 8.41 -27.37 3.18
C PRO A 226 7.25 -27.06 4.12
N ALA A 227 6.05 -27.16 3.58
CA ALA A 227 4.83 -26.92 4.33
C ALA A 227 3.73 -27.89 3.87
N GLU A 228 2.85 -28.23 4.80
CA GLU A 228 1.68 -29.02 4.51
C GLU A 228 0.41 -28.22 4.76
N GLY A 229 -0.44 -28.14 3.75
CA GLY A 229 -1.70 -27.39 3.81
C GLY A 229 -2.91 -28.30 3.73
N GLN A 230 -3.93 -27.97 4.50
CA GLN A 230 -5.24 -28.63 4.48
C GLN A 230 -6.36 -27.58 4.45
N VAL A 231 -7.39 -27.84 3.64
CA VAL A 231 -8.59 -27.01 3.60
C VAL A 231 -9.63 -27.59 4.56
N ILE A 232 -10.21 -26.73 5.39
CA ILE A 232 -11.30 -27.06 6.32
C ILE A 232 -12.52 -26.28 5.87
N GLU A 233 -13.61 -26.99 5.58
CA GLU A 233 -14.88 -26.41 5.14
C GLU A 233 -15.98 -26.71 6.15
N ARG A 234 -16.69 -25.67 6.60
CA ARG A 234 -17.81 -25.75 7.56
C ARG A 234 -18.89 -24.72 7.19
N GLU A 235 -20.02 -24.81 7.84
CA GLU A 235 -21.17 -23.92 7.69
C GLU A 235 -20.88 -22.46 8.07
N SER A 236 -19.86 -22.21 8.89
CA SER A 236 -19.49 -20.87 9.33
C SER A 236 -17.99 -20.71 9.47
N LEU A 237 -17.53 -19.46 9.39
CA LEU A 237 -16.12 -19.11 9.62
C LEU A 237 -15.69 -19.50 11.06
N THR A 238 -16.57 -19.34 12.03
CA THR A 238 -16.32 -19.73 13.43
C THR A 238 -16.05 -21.23 13.54
N ALA A 239 -16.90 -22.05 12.96
CA ALA A 239 -16.74 -23.51 12.97
C ALA A 239 -15.46 -23.96 12.25
N CYS A 240 -15.08 -23.29 11.15
CA CYS A 240 -13.81 -23.55 10.48
C CYS A 240 -12.60 -23.27 11.37
N PHE A 241 -12.59 -22.11 12.07
CA PHE A 241 -11.49 -21.73 12.95
C PHE A 241 -11.44 -22.60 14.21
N ASP A 242 -12.58 -22.96 14.80
CA ASP A 242 -12.64 -23.84 15.97
C ASP A 242 -12.00 -25.19 15.69
N GLU A 243 -12.35 -25.80 14.57
CA GLU A 243 -11.77 -27.08 14.17
C GLU A 243 -10.28 -26.95 13.85
N ALA A 244 -9.89 -25.95 13.07
CA ALA A 244 -8.49 -25.75 12.72
C ALA A 244 -7.61 -25.50 13.96
N LEU A 245 -8.10 -24.72 14.93
CA LEU A 245 -7.40 -24.47 16.21
C LEU A 245 -7.30 -25.75 17.05
N ALA A 246 -8.38 -26.54 17.14
CA ALA A 246 -8.36 -27.82 17.85
C ALA A 246 -7.37 -28.80 17.21
N MET A 247 -7.28 -28.86 15.89
CA MET A 247 -6.29 -29.66 15.18
C MET A 247 -4.86 -29.14 15.41
N ALA A 248 -4.64 -27.81 15.37
CA ALA A 248 -3.34 -27.20 15.60
C ALA A 248 -2.75 -27.55 16.97
N MET A 249 -3.58 -27.66 17.99
CA MET A 249 -3.17 -28.04 19.34
C MET A 249 -2.70 -29.49 19.48
N GLN A 250 -2.96 -30.34 18.49
CA GLN A 250 -2.55 -31.76 18.47
C GLN A 250 -1.22 -31.99 17.76
N PHE A 251 -0.65 -30.99 17.12
CA PHE A 251 0.61 -31.15 16.39
C PHE A 251 1.82 -31.17 17.32
N ASP A 252 2.79 -32.01 16.98
CA ASP A 252 4.05 -32.08 17.71
C ASP A 252 4.92 -30.84 17.43
N SER A 253 5.26 -30.11 18.48
CA SER A 253 6.12 -28.91 18.39
C SER A 253 7.58 -29.23 18.03
N ASN A 254 8.01 -30.50 18.11
CA ASN A 254 9.32 -30.91 17.64
C ASN A 254 9.40 -31.05 16.11
N GLU A 255 8.26 -31.33 15.46
CA GLU A 255 8.17 -31.46 14.01
C GLU A 255 7.75 -30.14 13.35
N TRP A 256 6.80 -29.43 13.98
CA TRP A 256 6.17 -28.24 13.42
C TRP A 256 6.40 -27.01 14.31
N ARG A 257 6.88 -25.93 13.73
CA ARG A 257 7.11 -24.68 14.47
C ARG A 257 5.87 -23.79 14.53
N HIS A 258 5.28 -23.55 13.38
CA HIS A 258 4.15 -22.65 13.24
C HIS A 258 3.01 -23.32 12.47
N VAL A 259 1.79 -22.98 12.87
CA VAL A 259 0.59 -23.30 12.10
C VAL A 259 -0.11 -21.97 11.75
N THR A 260 -0.37 -21.75 10.48
CA THR A 260 -1.18 -20.62 10.03
C THR A 260 -2.55 -21.11 9.60
N ILE A 261 -3.58 -20.46 10.09
CA ILE A 261 -4.98 -20.70 9.71
C ILE A 261 -5.47 -19.44 9.01
N CYS A 262 -5.66 -19.50 7.70
CA CYS A 262 -6.05 -18.34 6.92
C CYS A 262 -7.41 -18.52 6.25
N GLU A 263 -8.17 -17.40 6.19
CA GLU A 263 -9.40 -17.33 5.41
C GLU A 263 -9.08 -17.54 3.92
N ILE A 264 -9.92 -18.30 3.21
CA ILE A 264 -9.83 -18.46 1.76
C ILE A 264 -10.79 -17.45 1.12
N TRP A 265 -10.28 -16.57 0.29
CA TRP A 265 -11.09 -15.56 -0.39
C TRP A 265 -12.06 -16.20 -1.39
N GLY A 266 -13.30 -15.69 -1.43
CA GLY A 266 -14.34 -16.22 -2.32
C GLY A 266 -14.80 -17.64 -1.94
N SER A 267 -14.66 -18.00 -0.67
CA SER A 267 -14.99 -19.34 -0.16
C SER A 267 -16.47 -19.59 0.05
N HIS A 268 -17.36 -18.64 -0.24
CA HIS A 268 -18.78 -18.93 -0.32
C HIS A 268 -19.02 -19.92 -1.46
N THR A 269 -19.35 -21.14 -1.11
CA THR A 269 -19.86 -22.10 -2.07
C THR A 269 -21.32 -21.77 -2.41
N ALA A 270 -21.85 -22.34 -3.48
CA ALA A 270 -23.28 -22.21 -3.81
C ALA A 270 -24.17 -22.71 -2.66
N GLU A 271 -23.65 -23.51 -1.75
CA GLU A 271 -24.31 -24.07 -0.58
C GLU A 271 -24.12 -23.22 0.70
N GLY A 272 -23.38 -22.10 0.63
CA GLY A 272 -23.19 -21.16 1.75
C GLY A 272 -22.12 -21.56 2.76
N SER A 273 -21.30 -22.59 2.49
CA SER A 273 -20.20 -23.00 3.36
C SER A 273 -19.02 -22.01 3.32
N MET A 274 -18.24 -21.98 4.41
CA MET A 274 -17.02 -21.19 4.57
C MET A 274 -15.80 -22.11 4.59
N ARG A 275 -14.64 -21.56 4.16
CA ARG A 275 -13.38 -22.31 4.09
C ARG A 275 -12.25 -21.56 4.73
N VAL A 276 -11.40 -22.29 5.45
CA VAL A 276 -10.08 -21.81 5.88
C VAL A 276 -9.01 -22.79 5.38
N ARG A 277 -7.80 -22.29 5.18
CA ARG A 277 -6.63 -23.13 4.94
C ARG A 277 -5.80 -23.14 6.20
N MET A 278 -5.60 -24.30 6.76
CA MET A 278 -4.61 -24.55 7.79
C MET A 278 -3.32 -24.99 7.10
N THR A 279 -2.21 -24.34 7.42
CA THR A 279 -0.89 -24.68 6.88
C THR A 279 0.08 -24.80 8.04
N ARG A 280 0.81 -25.91 8.10
CA ARG A 280 1.85 -26.18 9.09
C ARG A 280 3.22 -26.05 8.45
N HIS A 281 4.13 -25.42 9.16
CA HIS A 281 5.48 -25.13 8.74
C HIS A 281 6.46 -25.94 9.58
N HIS A 282 7.35 -26.68 8.94
CA HIS A 282 8.36 -27.49 9.62
C HIS A 282 9.29 -26.63 10.49
N CYS A 283 9.81 -27.23 11.54
CA CYS A 283 10.96 -26.69 12.25
C CYS A 283 12.17 -26.75 11.32
N ASP A 284 12.94 -25.64 11.24
CA ASP A 284 14.21 -25.67 10.53
C ASP A 284 15.13 -26.73 11.13
N ALA A 285 15.48 -27.71 10.33
CA ALA A 285 16.44 -28.79 10.71
C ALA A 285 17.90 -28.28 10.91
N GLY A 286 18.12 -26.99 11.00
CA GLY A 286 19.43 -26.34 10.93
C GLY A 286 19.91 -25.59 12.16
N ARG A 287 19.23 -25.66 13.32
CA ARG A 287 19.76 -25.10 14.58
C ARG A 287 19.66 -26.11 15.73
N MET A 288 20.57 -27.07 15.74
CA MET A 288 21.08 -27.68 16.97
C MET A 288 22.38 -26.99 17.35
#